data_a24853349a3daa02a922b8e82f6cdf98
#
_entry.id   a24853349a3daa02a922b8e82f6cdf98
#
_cell.length_a   1.000
_cell.length_b   1.000
_cell.length_c   1.000
_cell.angle_alpha   90.00
_cell.angle_beta   90.00
_cell.angle_gamma   90.00
#
_symmetry.space_group_name_H-M   'P 1'
#
loop_
_entity.id
_entity.type
_entity.pdbx_description
1 polymer ?
#
loop_
_entity_poly.entity_id
_entity_poly.type
_entity_poly.pdbx_seq_one_letter_code
_entity_poly.pdbx_strand_id
1 'polypeptide(L)'
;MPRLIEKSTTDYGLPTGIYYPHKSAQLIDEKTAGTIADMMHNNVIETYGQDRFPGMDICAKSGTAEVGADKSPNAWFTGFLRDEATPYAFIVLVENGGGGSSVAGTVASQVLQAAVEKGY
;
A
#
# COMPACT_ATOMS: atom_id res chain seq x y z
N MET A 1 -3.30 -11.22 -10.87
CA MET A 1 -3.39 -9.80 -11.29
C MET A 1 -4.39 -9.09 -10.40
N PRO A 2 -4.12 -7.83 -10.00
CA PRO A 2 -5.11 -7.04 -9.29
C PRO A 2 -6.37 -6.88 -10.13
N ARG A 3 -7.51 -6.82 -9.48
CA ARG A 3 -8.80 -6.61 -10.14
C ARG A 3 -9.49 -5.38 -9.53
N LEU A 4 -10.08 -4.57 -10.37
CA LEU A 4 -10.89 -3.42 -9.96
C LEU A 4 -12.38 -3.76 -9.89
N ILE A 5 -12.80 -4.82 -10.59
CA ILE A 5 -14.21 -5.26 -10.69
C ILE A 5 -14.29 -6.67 -10.12
N GLU A 6 -15.16 -6.86 -9.14
CA GLU A 6 -15.47 -8.18 -8.58
C GLU A 6 -16.54 -8.89 -9.37
N LYS A 7 -17.61 -8.19 -9.72
CA LYS A 7 -18.72 -8.69 -10.53
C LYS A 7 -19.34 -7.57 -11.34
N SER A 8 -19.93 -7.92 -12.47
CA SER A 8 -20.84 -7.06 -13.22
C SER A 8 -22.25 -7.59 -13.10
N THR A 9 -23.24 -6.71 -13.09
CA THR A 9 -24.67 -7.07 -12.99
C THR A 9 -25.48 -6.30 -14.01
N THR A 10 -26.64 -6.85 -14.37
CA THR A 10 -27.68 -6.10 -15.09
C THR A 10 -28.28 -5.02 -14.17
N ASP A 11 -29.12 -4.13 -14.74
CA ASP A 11 -29.87 -3.11 -13.98
C ASP A 11 -30.80 -3.74 -12.92
N TYR A 12 -31.16 -5.01 -13.07
CA TYR A 12 -31.97 -5.79 -12.12
C TYR A 12 -31.13 -6.60 -11.12
N GLY A 13 -29.81 -6.36 -11.04
CA GLY A 13 -28.93 -7.01 -10.08
C GLY A 13 -28.52 -8.46 -10.42
N LEU A 14 -28.89 -8.98 -11.60
CA LEU A 14 -28.47 -10.32 -12.03
C LEU A 14 -27.00 -10.29 -12.45
N PRO A 15 -26.16 -11.23 -11.97
CA PRO A 15 -24.76 -11.27 -12.34
C PRO A 15 -24.58 -11.57 -13.82
N THR A 16 -23.82 -10.73 -14.52
CA THR A 16 -23.43 -10.89 -15.93
C THR A 16 -21.98 -11.36 -16.08
N GLY A 17 -21.17 -11.19 -15.04
CA GLY A 17 -19.80 -11.70 -14.97
C GLY A 17 -19.30 -11.72 -13.54
N ILE A 18 -18.55 -12.76 -13.18
CA ILE A 18 -17.85 -12.90 -11.91
C ILE A 18 -16.37 -13.01 -12.23
N TYR A 19 -15.56 -12.13 -11.61
CA TYR A 19 -14.13 -12.04 -11.87
C TYR A 19 -13.38 -12.61 -10.67
N TYR A 20 -12.80 -13.78 -10.82
CA TYR A 20 -12.02 -14.43 -9.77
C TYR A 20 -10.59 -13.85 -9.69
N PRO A 21 -9.98 -13.80 -8.49
CA PRO A 21 -8.58 -13.47 -8.36
C PRO A 21 -7.71 -14.43 -9.15
N HIS A 22 -6.80 -13.90 -9.95
CA HIS A 22 -5.83 -14.71 -10.69
C HIS A 22 -4.43 -14.44 -10.11
N LYS A 23 -3.77 -15.51 -9.64
CA LYS A 23 -2.38 -15.43 -9.21
C LYS A 23 -1.48 -15.53 -10.44
N SER A 24 -0.51 -14.62 -10.57
CA SER A 24 0.57 -14.77 -11.54
C SER A 24 1.51 -15.91 -11.13
N ALA A 25 2.39 -16.33 -12.05
CA ALA A 25 3.58 -17.06 -11.66
C ALA A 25 4.43 -16.22 -10.71
N GLN A 26 5.31 -16.86 -9.95
CA GLN A 26 6.27 -16.17 -9.10
C GLN A 26 7.16 -15.25 -9.96
N LEU A 27 7.23 -13.96 -9.60
CA LEU A 27 7.95 -12.94 -10.36
C LEU A 27 9.38 -12.74 -9.87
N ILE A 28 9.61 -12.93 -8.56
CA ILE A 28 10.93 -12.83 -7.92
C ILE A 28 11.11 -14.00 -6.97
N ASP A 29 12.35 -14.42 -6.73
CA ASP A 29 12.65 -15.48 -5.76
C ASP A 29 12.44 -15.00 -4.31
N GLU A 30 12.26 -15.95 -3.40
CA GLU A 30 11.98 -15.69 -1.98
C GLU A 30 13.10 -14.89 -1.29
N LYS A 31 14.36 -15.19 -1.61
CA LYS A 31 15.51 -14.51 -1.03
C LYS A 31 15.53 -13.03 -1.41
N THR A 32 15.27 -12.72 -2.68
CA THR A 32 15.19 -11.35 -3.18
C THR A 32 13.99 -10.62 -2.54
N ALA A 33 12.84 -11.27 -2.45
CA ALA A 33 11.66 -10.70 -1.78
C ALA A 33 11.94 -10.40 -0.29
N GLY A 34 12.55 -11.32 0.44
CA GLY A 34 12.95 -11.14 1.84
C GLY A 34 13.92 -9.97 2.01
N THR A 35 14.96 -9.90 1.17
CA THR A 35 15.93 -8.79 1.21
C THR A 35 15.25 -7.43 1.00
N ILE A 36 14.35 -7.32 0.02
CA ILE A 36 13.59 -6.07 -0.23
C ILE A 36 12.70 -5.74 0.96
N ALA A 37 12.03 -6.73 1.54
CA ALA A 37 11.19 -6.55 2.72
C ALA A 37 11.99 -5.99 3.90
N ASP A 38 13.16 -6.54 4.17
CA ASP A 38 14.04 -6.05 5.25
C ASP A 38 14.52 -4.62 5.00
N MET A 39 14.89 -4.28 3.77
CA MET A 39 15.27 -2.92 3.39
C MET A 39 14.12 -1.94 3.57
N MET A 40 12.89 -2.32 3.19
CA MET A 40 11.70 -1.50 3.36
C MET A 40 11.30 -1.36 4.83
N HIS A 41 11.47 -2.40 5.64
CA HIS A 41 11.26 -2.35 7.08
C HIS A 41 12.27 -1.41 7.76
N ASN A 42 13.55 -1.51 7.40
CA ASN A 42 14.58 -0.59 7.90
C ASN A 42 14.27 0.88 7.57
N ASN A 43 13.71 1.18 6.40
CA ASN A 43 13.27 2.54 6.09
C ASN A 43 12.22 3.05 7.08
N VAL A 44 11.33 2.19 7.56
CA VAL A 44 10.33 2.59 8.57
C VAL A 44 11.02 2.91 9.89
N ILE A 45 11.92 2.05 10.35
CA ILE A 45 12.63 2.25 11.63
C ILE A 45 13.49 3.50 11.59
N GLU A 46 14.35 3.61 10.57
CA GLU A 46 15.41 4.61 10.54
C GLU A 46 14.98 5.98 9.97
N THR A 47 13.94 5.98 9.11
CA THR A 47 13.61 7.18 8.34
C THR A 47 12.20 7.69 8.59
N TYR A 48 11.19 6.79 8.65
CA TYR A 48 9.78 7.22 8.71
C TYR A 48 9.22 7.29 10.13
N GLY A 49 9.84 6.58 11.09
CA GLY A 49 9.40 6.46 12.47
C GLY A 49 8.43 5.29 12.68
N GLN A 50 8.87 4.28 13.43
CA GLN A 50 8.05 3.12 13.79
C GLN A 50 6.87 3.50 14.70
N ASP A 51 7.01 4.53 15.49
CA ASP A 51 5.98 5.10 16.37
C ASP A 51 4.73 5.58 15.62
N ARG A 52 4.85 5.88 14.34
CA ARG A 52 3.72 6.22 13.46
C ARG A 52 2.85 5.03 13.09
N PHE A 53 3.36 3.80 13.25
CA PHE A 53 2.71 2.55 12.89
C PHE A 53 2.69 1.59 14.08
N PRO A 54 2.01 1.97 15.19
CA PRO A 54 2.06 1.20 16.43
C PRO A 54 1.47 -0.21 16.25
N GLY A 55 2.21 -1.21 16.71
CA GLY A 55 1.79 -2.62 16.66
C GLY A 55 1.82 -3.26 15.27
N MET A 56 2.38 -2.60 14.25
CA MET A 56 2.44 -3.11 12.88
C MET A 56 3.88 -3.46 12.48
N ASP A 57 4.09 -4.66 11.95
CA ASP A 57 5.34 -5.02 11.26
C ASP A 57 5.25 -4.56 9.80
N ILE A 58 5.51 -3.28 9.58
CA ILE A 58 5.33 -2.61 8.29
C ILE A 58 6.62 -2.50 7.51
N CYS A 59 6.52 -2.81 6.22
CA CYS A 59 7.53 -2.55 5.20
C CYS A 59 7.03 -1.45 4.28
N ALA A 60 7.76 -0.34 4.15
CA ALA A 60 7.28 0.79 3.36
C ALA A 60 8.37 1.54 2.59
N LYS A 61 7.94 2.21 1.51
CA LYS A 61 8.77 3.11 0.70
C LYS A 61 7.99 4.35 0.31
N SER A 62 8.59 5.52 0.56
CA SER A 62 8.07 6.80 0.08
C SER A 62 8.50 7.08 -1.35
N GLY A 63 7.70 7.85 -2.05
CA GLY A 63 8.04 8.44 -3.34
C GLY A 63 7.58 9.90 -3.39
N THR A 64 8.33 10.73 -4.10
CA THR A 64 7.99 12.13 -4.37
C THR A 64 8.17 12.32 -5.86
N ALA A 65 7.07 12.51 -6.60
CA ALA A 65 7.08 12.57 -8.05
C ALA A 65 6.74 13.99 -8.52
N GLU A 66 7.70 14.65 -9.15
CA GLU A 66 7.49 15.96 -9.74
C GLU A 66 6.51 15.89 -10.91
N VAL A 67 5.58 16.85 -10.98
CA VAL A 67 4.48 16.88 -11.95
C VAL A 67 4.44 18.17 -12.79
N GLY A 68 5.48 18.99 -12.69
CA GLY A 68 5.65 20.25 -13.45
C GLY A 68 6.20 21.37 -12.58
N ALA A 69 6.66 22.44 -13.22
CA ALA A 69 7.39 23.53 -12.57
C ALA A 69 6.55 24.35 -11.56
N ASP A 70 5.23 24.39 -11.75
CA ASP A 70 4.32 25.25 -10.97
C ASP A 70 3.42 24.47 -9.99
N LYS A 71 3.72 23.18 -9.78
CA LYS A 71 2.91 22.31 -8.91
C LYS A 71 3.77 21.62 -7.87
N SER A 72 3.23 21.46 -6.67
CA SER A 72 3.85 20.60 -5.68
C SER A 72 3.93 19.16 -6.21
N PRO A 73 4.98 18.40 -5.88
CA PRO A 73 5.09 17.00 -6.28
C PRO A 73 3.94 16.14 -5.76
N ASN A 74 3.66 15.05 -6.45
CA ASN A 74 2.78 14.02 -5.93
C ASN A 74 3.49 13.22 -4.83
N ALA A 75 2.83 13.09 -3.70
CA ALA A 75 3.32 12.31 -2.57
C ALA A 75 2.84 10.86 -2.68
N TRP A 76 3.77 9.91 -2.62
CA TRP A 76 3.51 8.47 -2.67
C TRP A 76 3.99 7.78 -1.42
N PHE A 77 3.24 6.81 -0.95
CA PHE A 77 3.68 5.90 0.11
C PHE A 77 3.08 4.51 -0.16
N THR A 78 3.95 3.49 -0.28
CA THR A 78 3.53 2.13 -0.61
C THR A 78 4.23 1.14 0.30
N GLY A 79 3.58 0.00 0.52
CA GLY A 79 4.17 -1.05 1.34
C GLY A 79 3.21 -2.19 1.62
N PHE A 80 3.56 -2.95 2.66
CA PHE A 80 2.77 -4.09 3.13
C PHE A 80 3.08 -4.37 4.60
N LEU A 81 2.17 -5.07 5.26
CA LEU A 81 2.37 -5.64 6.59
C LEU A 81 2.87 -7.07 6.47
N ARG A 82 3.89 -7.44 7.26
CA ARG A 82 4.40 -8.82 7.34
C ARG A 82 3.60 -9.71 8.27
N ASP A 83 2.66 -9.15 9.01
CA ASP A 83 1.81 -9.89 9.93
C ASP A 83 0.85 -10.80 9.15
N GLU A 84 0.88 -12.10 9.45
CA GLU A 84 -0.01 -13.09 8.82
C GLU A 84 -1.49 -12.86 9.15
N ALA A 85 -1.80 -12.28 10.29
CA ALA A 85 -3.17 -11.96 10.69
C ALA A 85 -3.76 -10.78 9.91
N THR A 86 -2.90 -9.87 9.44
CA THR A 86 -3.28 -8.66 8.70
C THR A 86 -2.40 -8.45 7.47
N PRO A 87 -2.44 -9.34 6.47
CA PRO A 87 -1.52 -9.33 5.33
C PRO A 87 -1.92 -8.27 4.29
N TYR A 88 -1.96 -7.01 4.69
CA TYR A 88 -2.35 -5.91 3.82
C TYR A 88 -1.18 -5.42 2.97
N ALA A 89 -1.45 -5.20 1.69
CA ALA A 89 -0.61 -4.40 0.81
C ALA A 89 -1.34 -3.10 0.50
N PHE A 90 -0.63 -1.98 0.48
CA PHE A 90 -1.21 -0.66 0.31
C PHE A 90 -0.40 0.24 -0.62
N ILE A 91 -1.09 1.18 -1.22
CA ILE A 91 -0.51 2.31 -1.94
C ILE A 91 -1.35 3.55 -1.66
N VAL A 92 -0.69 4.65 -1.32
CA VAL A 92 -1.29 5.96 -1.10
C VAL A 92 -0.67 6.95 -2.06
N LEU A 93 -1.52 7.68 -2.75
CA LEU A 93 -1.17 8.83 -3.59
C LEU A 93 -1.91 10.06 -3.08
N VAL A 94 -1.18 11.14 -2.85
CA VAL A 94 -1.75 12.47 -2.62
C VAL A 94 -1.23 13.40 -3.72
N GLU A 95 -2.12 13.78 -4.63
CA GLU A 95 -1.78 14.68 -5.73
C GLU A 95 -1.39 16.07 -5.18
N ASN A 96 -0.29 16.59 -5.71
CA ASN A 96 0.29 17.87 -5.27
C ASN A 96 0.55 17.95 -3.76
N GLY A 97 0.71 16.79 -3.10
CA GLY A 97 0.87 16.67 -1.64
C GLY A 97 2.25 17.04 -1.12
N GLY A 98 3.26 17.13 -1.98
CA GLY A 98 4.64 17.44 -1.58
C GLY A 98 5.40 16.21 -1.10
N GLY A 99 5.67 16.08 0.20
CA GLY A 99 6.54 15.05 0.76
C GLY A 99 5.88 13.68 0.90
N GLY A 100 6.49 12.64 0.31
CA GLY A 100 5.94 11.28 0.32
C GLY A 100 5.74 10.72 1.74
N SER A 101 6.77 10.71 2.57
CA SER A 101 6.66 10.15 3.93
C SER A 101 5.84 11.03 4.88
N SER A 102 5.92 12.37 4.75
CA SER A 102 5.23 13.29 5.64
C SER A 102 3.72 13.36 5.35
N VAL A 103 3.31 13.35 4.09
CA VAL A 103 1.91 13.50 3.69
C VAL A 103 1.27 12.14 3.42
N ALA A 104 1.71 11.42 2.38
CA ALA A 104 1.13 10.12 2.04
C ALA A 104 1.37 9.08 3.14
N GLY A 105 2.52 9.12 3.84
CA GLY A 105 2.79 8.25 4.99
C GLY A 105 1.87 8.53 6.18
N THR A 106 1.42 9.75 6.40
CA THR A 106 0.43 10.07 7.46
C THR A 106 -0.94 9.49 7.12
N VAL A 107 -1.37 9.63 5.86
CA VAL A 107 -2.62 9.02 5.40
C VAL A 107 -2.55 7.50 5.52
N ALA A 108 -1.44 6.88 5.09
CA ALA A 108 -1.23 5.44 5.20
C ALA A 108 -1.33 4.96 6.66
N SER A 109 -0.68 5.66 7.58
CA SER A 109 -0.73 5.35 9.02
C SER A 109 -2.17 5.32 9.55
N GLN A 110 -2.95 6.34 9.29
CA GLN A 110 -4.34 6.44 9.77
C GLN A 110 -5.23 5.34 9.17
N VAL A 111 -5.10 5.09 7.87
CA VAL A 111 -5.90 4.07 7.17
C VAL A 111 -5.54 2.66 7.66
N LEU A 112 -4.25 2.36 7.79
CA LEU A 112 -3.79 1.04 8.25
C LEU A 112 -4.20 0.78 9.71
N GLN A 113 -4.09 1.77 10.61
CA GLN A 113 -4.57 1.63 11.99
C GLN A 113 -6.06 1.29 12.01
N ALA A 114 -6.87 2.03 11.27
CA ALA A 114 -8.30 1.78 11.19
C ALA A 114 -8.63 0.40 10.58
N ALA A 115 -7.86 -0.06 9.58
CA ALA A 115 -8.06 -1.36 8.95
C ALA A 115 -7.71 -2.51 9.91
N VAL A 116 -6.58 -2.41 10.61
CA VAL A 116 -6.14 -3.42 11.60
C VAL A 116 -7.12 -3.49 12.79
N GLU A 117 -7.56 -2.34 13.31
CA GLU A 117 -8.52 -2.29 14.42
C GLU A 117 -9.88 -2.90 14.07
N LYS A 118 -10.34 -2.76 12.84
CA LYS A 118 -11.64 -3.29 12.39
C LYS A 118 -11.57 -4.73 11.87
N GLY A 119 -10.39 -5.27 11.63
CA GLY A 119 -10.19 -6.64 11.13
C GLY A 119 -10.73 -6.85 9.72
N TYR A 120 -10.50 -5.91 8.82
CA TYR A 120 -10.89 -6.04 7.41
C TYR A 120 -10.03 -7.08 6.69
#